data_bffade00b2de04b87782a074e92688e6
#
_entry.id   bffade00b2de04b87782a074e92688e6
#
_cell.length_a   1.000
_cell.length_b   1.000
_cell.length_c   1.000
_cell.angle_alpha   90.00
_cell.angle_beta   90.00
_cell.angle_gamma   90.00
#
_symmetry.space_group_name_H-M   'P 1'
#
loop_
_entity.id
_entity.type
_entity.pdbx_description
1 polymer ?
#
loop_
_entity_poly.entity_id
_entity_poly.type
_entity_poly.pdbx_seq_one_letter_code
_entity_poly.pdbx_strand_id
1 'polypeptide(L)'
;VGGGIMAELIIHQDKIPDNQELIKLCPFGAMEEKDGKVTISAACKMCRLCVRKGPKGAVEYVEDAVKPSVDKSAWKGIAVYVDHVDGKVHPVTLELLGKARELSKVTGHPVYALFMGNGINAAAHELLHYNVDKVFVYDAPELARFQIEPYTAVFENFIQTVKPSSILVGATTVGRQLAPRV
;
A
#
# COMPACT_ATOMS: atom_id res chain seq x y z
N VAL A 1 -0.37 0.33 8.23
CA VAL A 1 -0.42 -1.05 8.74
C VAL A 1 -0.90 -1.92 7.59
N GLY A 2 0.06 -2.58 6.91
CA GLY A 2 -0.22 -3.48 5.80
C GLY A 2 -0.97 -4.72 6.28
N GLY A 3 -2.29 -4.75 6.08
CA GLY A 3 -3.09 -5.95 6.20
C GLY A 3 -2.78 -6.89 5.04
N GLY A 4 -1.78 -7.78 5.22
CA GLY A 4 -1.59 -8.89 4.32
C GLY A 4 -2.86 -9.76 4.30
N ILE A 5 -3.18 -10.32 3.15
CA ILE A 5 -4.22 -11.36 3.01
C ILE A 5 -3.76 -12.51 3.92
N MET A 6 -4.41 -12.66 5.06
CA MET A 6 -4.15 -13.75 6.00
C MET A 6 -5.09 -14.89 5.63
N ALA A 7 -4.67 -15.72 4.68
CA ALA A 7 -5.36 -16.98 4.45
C ALA A 7 -5.09 -17.90 5.64
N GLU A 8 -6.12 -18.57 6.14
CA GLU A 8 -6.04 -19.47 7.28
C GLU A 8 -6.45 -20.89 6.89
N LEU A 9 -5.79 -21.87 7.50
CA LEU A 9 -6.20 -23.27 7.43
C LEU A 9 -6.87 -23.65 8.75
N ILE A 10 -8.16 -23.92 8.71
CA ILE A 10 -8.93 -24.39 9.86
C ILE A 10 -8.92 -25.91 9.88
N ILE A 11 -8.55 -26.49 11.03
CA ILE A 11 -8.55 -27.95 11.22
C ILE A 11 -9.80 -28.36 12.01
N HIS A 12 -10.61 -29.22 11.44
CA HIS A 12 -11.76 -29.85 12.06
C HIS A 12 -11.35 -31.20 12.62
N GLN A 13 -10.98 -31.25 13.91
CA GLN A 13 -10.46 -32.46 14.57
C GLN A 13 -11.44 -33.64 14.55
N ASP A 14 -12.73 -33.34 14.61
CA ASP A 14 -13.83 -34.32 14.56
C ASP A 14 -13.93 -35.08 13.22
N LYS A 15 -13.29 -34.55 12.17
CA LYS A 15 -13.29 -35.12 10.83
C LYS A 15 -11.99 -35.80 10.44
N ILE A 16 -11.05 -35.91 11.38
CA ILE A 16 -9.76 -36.58 11.19
C ILE A 16 -9.84 -37.99 11.72
N PRO A 17 -9.87 -39.03 10.87
CA PRO A 17 -9.92 -40.41 11.32
C PRO A 17 -8.57 -40.90 11.89
N ASP A 18 -7.47 -40.38 11.37
CA ASP A 18 -6.10 -40.68 11.79
C ASP A 18 -5.20 -39.42 11.67
N ASN A 19 -4.73 -38.96 12.83
CA ASN A 19 -3.86 -37.78 12.89
C ASN A 19 -2.54 -37.99 12.13
N GLN A 20 -1.98 -39.18 12.22
CA GLN A 20 -0.67 -39.51 11.61
C GLN A 20 -0.76 -39.55 10.09
N GLU A 21 -1.87 -39.99 9.53
CA GLU A 21 -2.10 -39.97 8.08
C GLU A 21 -2.16 -38.53 7.55
N LEU A 22 -2.89 -37.65 8.23
CA LEU A 22 -2.98 -36.24 7.85
C LEU A 22 -1.63 -35.51 7.98
N ILE A 23 -0.85 -35.80 9.04
CA ILE A 23 0.47 -35.20 9.27
C ILE A 23 1.45 -35.58 8.15
N LYS A 24 1.46 -36.87 7.75
CA LYS A 24 2.32 -37.38 6.67
C LYS A 24 2.05 -36.74 5.30
N LEU A 25 0.86 -36.18 5.09
CA LEU A 25 0.53 -35.46 3.85
C LEU A 25 1.27 -34.13 3.70
N CYS A 26 1.79 -33.56 4.79
CA CYS A 26 2.49 -32.29 4.73
C CYS A 26 3.96 -32.45 4.30
N PRO A 27 4.35 -32.06 3.07
CA PRO A 27 5.73 -32.21 2.60
C PRO A 27 6.71 -31.28 3.30
N PHE A 28 6.20 -30.29 4.05
CA PHE A 28 7.02 -29.30 4.77
C PHE A 28 7.12 -29.59 6.26
N GLY A 29 6.55 -30.70 6.75
CA GLY A 29 6.54 -31.03 8.17
C GLY A 29 5.86 -29.97 9.06
N ALA A 30 4.93 -29.20 8.49
CA ALA A 30 4.27 -28.11 9.19
C ALA A 30 3.03 -28.54 10.00
N MET A 31 2.68 -29.82 9.99
CA MET A 31 1.61 -30.38 10.81
C MET A 31 2.22 -31.25 11.92
N GLU A 32 1.77 -31.02 13.14
CA GLU A 32 2.24 -31.68 14.34
C GLU A 32 1.06 -32.14 15.19
N GLU A 33 1.23 -33.20 15.93
CA GLU A 33 0.25 -33.61 16.94
C GLU A 33 0.65 -33.04 18.30
N LYS A 34 -0.26 -32.30 18.91
CA LYS A 34 -0.13 -31.80 20.28
C LYS A 34 -1.42 -32.11 21.05
N ASP A 35 -1.28 -32.74 22.19
CA ASP A 35 -2.41 -33.09 23.07
C ASP A 35 -3.52 -33.87 22.34
N GLY A 36 -3.14 -34.80 21.44
CA GLY A 36 -4.06 -35.63 20.67
C GLY A 36 -4.77 -34.86 19.53
N LYS A 37 -4.35 -33.62 19.23
CA LYS A 37 -4.91 -32.78 18.17
C LYS A 37 -3.87 -32.41 17.13
N VAL A 38 -4.26 -32.37 15.87
CA VAL A 38 -3.39 -31.87 14.80
C VAL A 38 -3.34 -30.36 14.85
N THR A 39 -2.14 -29.81 14.83
CA THR A 39 -1.89 -28.36 14.79
C THR A 39 -0.99 -27.99 13.60
N ILE A 40 -1.06 -26.75 13.17
CA ILE A 40 -0.25 -26.21 12.06
C ILE A 40 0.78 -25.24 12.64
N SER A 41 2.05 -25.49 12.34
CA SER A 41 3.15 -24.63 12.75
C SER A 41 3.41 -23.49 11.75
N ALA A 42 4.24 -22.52 12.14
CA ALA A 42 4.67 -21.42 11.28
C ALA A 42 5.46 -21.86 10.02
N ALA A 43 5.87 -23.13 9.93
CA ALA A 43 6.52 -23.71 8.74
C ALA A 43 5.55 -23.93 7.57
N CYS A 44 4.25 -23.72 7.76
CA CYS A 44 3.23 -23.92 6.73
C CYS A 44 3.43 -22.96 5.54
N LYS A 45 3.51 -23.54 4.34
CA LYS A 45 3.65 -22.78 3.07
C LYS A 45 2.33 -22.54 2.36
N MET A 46 1.19 -22.76 3.02
CA MET A 46 -0.15 -22.58 2.47
C MET A 46 -0.38 -23.28 1.11
N CYS A 47 0.29 -24.43 0.89
CA CYS A 47 0.24 -25.14 -0.39
C CYS A 47 -1.09 -25.86 -0.66
N ARG A 48 -2.00 -25.91 0.31
CA ARG A 48 -3.34 -26.51 0.25
C ARG A 48 -3.35 -28.02 -0.06
N LEU A 49 -2.22 -28.72 0.10
CA LEU A 49 -2.14 -30.15 -0.19
C LEU A 49 -3.00 -30.95 0.78
N CYS A 50 -2.97 -30.60 2.07
CA CYS A 50 -3.80 -31.17 3.12
C CYS A 50 -5.32 -31.00 2.88
N VAL A 51 -5.72 -29.88 2.26
CA VAL A 51 -7.12 -29.65 1.88
C VAL A 51 -7.55 -30.55 0.72
N ARG A 52 -6.66 -30.76 -0.28
CA ARG A 52 -6.96 -31.50 -1.49
C ARG A 52 -6.85 -33.01 -1.35
N LYS A 53 -5.89 -33.48 -0.55
CA LYS A 53 -5.57 -34.92 -0.39
C LYS A 53 -5.91 -35.49 0.99
N GLY A 54 -6.23 -34.64 1.96
CA GLY A 54 -6.64 -35.05 3.30
C GLY A 54 -8.09 -35.55 3.33
N PRO A 55 -8.54 -36.05 4.49
CA PRO A 55 -9.92 -36.45 4.69
C PRO A 55 -10.87 -35.29 4.38
N LYS A 56 -11.99 -35.60 3.73
CA LYS A 56 -12.95 -34.58 3.25
C LYS A 56 -13.47 -33.71 4.40
N GLY A 57 -13.18 -32.41 4.31
CA GLY A 57 -13.60 -31.44 5.32
C GLY A 57 -12.77 -31.44 6.61
N ALA A 58 -11.68 -32.23 6.72
CA ALA A 58 -10.79 -32.20 7.88
C ALA A 58 -9.95 -30.93 7.94
N VAL A 59 -9.55 -30.38 6.79
CA VAL A 59 -8.84 -29.11 6.68
C VAL A 59 -9.59 -28.21 5.72
N GLU A 60 -9.96 -27.04 6.18
CA GLU A 60 -10.62 -26.02 5.38
C GLU A 60 -9.65 -24.86 5.14
N TYR A 61 -9.60 -24.39 3.90
CA TYR A 61 -8.87 -23.18 3.54
C TYR A 61 -9.83 -22.01 3.49
N VAL A 62 -9.67 -21.08 4.40
CA VAL A 62 -10.47 -19.86 4.45
C VAL A 62 -9.60 -18.72 3.95
N GLU A 63 -10.00 -18.14 2.84
CA GLU A 63 -9.50 -16.83 2.43
C GLU A 63 -10.27 -15.78 3.22
N ASP A 64 -9.57 -14.85 3.84
CA ASP A 64 -10.23 -13.66 4.39
C ASP A 64 -11.15 -13.10 3.32
N ALA A 65 -12.36 -12.79 3.72
CA ALA A 65 -13.34 -12.18 2.84
C ALA A 65 -12.66 -11.06 2.05
N VAL A 66 -12.70 -11.16 0.73
CA VAL A 66 -12.13 -10.16 -0.18
C VAL A 66 -12.54 -8.81 0.36
N LYS A 67 -11.58 -8.03 0.88
CA LYS A 67 -11.86 -6.66 1.32
C LYS A 67 -12.63 -6.01 0.19
N PRO A 68 -13.75 -5.33 0.46
CA PRO A 68 -14.55 -4.73 -0.60
C PRO A 68 -13.60 -3.95 -1.50
N SER A 69 -13.59 -4.28 -2.77
CA SER A 69 -12.71 -3.62 -3.74
C SER A 69 -13.01 -2.13 -3.67
N VAL A 70 -11.98 -1.32 -3.39
CA VAL A 70 -12.13 0.13 -3.40
C VAL A 70 -12.72 0.51 -4.76
N ASP A 71 -13.81 1.26 -4.76
CA ASP A 71 -14.37 1.80 -5.99
C ASP A 71 -13.35 2.76 -6.63
N LYS A 72 -12.63 2.23 -7.62
CA LYS A 72 -11.59 2.98 -8.32
C LYS A 72 -12.13 4.03 -9.27
N SER A 73 -13.43 4.04 -9.54
CA SER A 73 -14.06 5.03 -10.42
C SER A 73 -14.01 6.45 -9.84
N ALA A 74 -13.97 6.56 -8.52
CA ALA A 74 -13.82 7.82 -7.80
C ALA A 74 -12.36 8.34 -7.76
N TRP A 75 -11.38 7.50 -8.13
CA TRP A 75 -9.96 7.83 -8.05
C TRP A 75 -9.47 8.37 -9.39
N LYS A 76 -9.27 9.67 -9.46
CA LYS A 76 -8.88 10.38 -10.69
C LYS A 76 -7.77 11.40 -10.39
N GLY A 77 -6.84 11.52 -11.32
CA GLY A 77 -5.74 12.46 -11.22
C GLY A 77 -4.40 11.76 -11.00
N ILE A 78 -3.37 12.36 -11.53
CA ILE A 78 -1.98 11.95 -11.36
C ILE A 78 -1.33 13.00 -10.48
N ALA A 79 -1.01 12.64 -9.24
CA ALA A 79 -0.38 13.54 -8.30
C ALA A 79 1.15 13.40 -8.35
N VAL A 80 1.85 14.50 -8.19
CA VAL A 80 3.31 14.55 -8.02
C VAL A 80 3.59 15.13 -6.64
N TYR A 81 4.34 14.42 -5.82
CA TYR A 81 4.87 14.97 -4.59
C TYR A 81 5.98 15.97 -4.91
N VAL A 82 5.84 17.19 -4.41
CA VAL A 82 6.82 18.28 -4.59
C VAL A 82 7.91 18.14 -3.54
N ASP A 83 9.08 17.70 -3.96
CA ASP A 83 10.26 17.71 -3.13
C ASP A 83 10.94 19.08 -3.18
N HIS A 84 11.37 19.60 -2.03
CA HIS A 84 11.99 20.91 -1.91
C HIS A 84 12.90 21.03 -0.71
N VAL A 85 13.76 22.05 -0.73
CA VAL A 85 14.55 22.50 0.42
C VAL A 85 14.26 23.98 0.62
N ASP A 86 13.72 24.35 1.78
CA ASP A 86 13.37 25.73 2.13
C ASP A 86 12.55 26.46 1.03
N GLY A 87 11.54 25.77 0.51
CA GLY A 87 10.67 26.28 -0.56
C GLY A 87 11.28 26.21 -1.96
N LYS A 88 12.56 25.94 -2.12
CA LYS A 88 13.19 25.77 -3.44
C LYS A 88 12.90 24.36 -3.96
N VAL A 89 12.09 24.28 -5.01
CA VAL A 89 11.67 23.01 -5.63
C VAL A 89 12.87 22.25 -6.18
N HIS A 90 12.95 20.96 -5.86
CA HIS A 90 13.98 20.07 -6.36
C HIS A 90 13.75 19.76 -7.85
N PRO A 91 14.79 19.72 -8.70
CA PRO A 91 14.65 19.46 -10.15
C PRO A 91 13.89 18.19 -10.49
N VAL A 92 14.02 17.12 -9.69
CA VAL A 92 13.27 15.86 -9.87
C VAL A 92 11.76 16.07 -9.91
N THR A 93 11.24 17.05 -9.18
CA THR A 93 9.81 17.39 -9.20
C THR A 93 9.37 17.83 -10.60
N LEU A 94 10.17 18.67 -11.26
CA LEU A 94 9.86 19.16 -12.61
C LEU A 94 9.89 18.04 -13.64
N GLU A 95 10.84 17.09 -13.51
CA GLU A 95 10.90 15.89 -14.34
C GLU A 95 9.66 15.02 -14.14
N LEU A 96 9.24 14.81 -12.89
CA LEU A 96 8.04 14.07 -12.57
C LEU A 96 6.75 14.73 -13.06
N LEU A 97 6.68 16.07 -13.03
CA LEU A 97 5.54 16.81 -13.62
C LEU A 97 5.48 16.59 -15.13
N GLY A 98 6.62 16.61 -15.81
CA GLY A 98 6.71 16.25 -17.24
C GLY A 98 6.18 14.85 -17.49
N LYS A 99 6.59 13.86 -16.68
CA LYS A 99 6.12 12.48 -16.77
C LYS A 99 4.63 12.32 -16.45
N ALA A 100 4.15 13.03 -15.43
CA ALA A 100 2.73 13.05 -15.10
C ALA A 100 1.89 13.58 -16.27
N ARG A 101 2.38 14.59 -16.99
CA ARG A 101 1.70 15.15 -18.16
C ARG A 101 1.70 14.15 -19.35
N GLU A 102 2.73 13.38 -19.54
CA GLU A 102 2.73 12.28 -20.52
C GLU A 102 1.67 11.22 -20.19
N LEU A 103 1.61 10.78 -18.93
CA LEU A 103 0.61 9.83 -18.46
C LEU A 103 -0.82 10.40 -18.58
N SER A 104 -1.00 11.68 -18.28
CA SER A 104 -2.27 12.40 -18.43
C SER A 104 -2.83 12.32 -19.86
N LYS A 105 -1.96 12.41 -20.89
CA LYS A 105 -2.39 12.27 -22.29
C LYS A 105 -2.99 10.91 -22.61
N VAL A 106 -2.53 9.87 -21.91
CA VAL A 106 -3.01 8.49 -22.11
C VAL A 106 -4.26 8.21 -21.28
N THR A 107 -4.28 8.68 -20.04
CA THR A 107 -5.35 8.35 -19.06
C THR A 107 -6.52 9.33 -19.10
N GLY A 108 -6.32 10.54 -19.64
CA GLY A 108 -7.28 11.65 -19.55
C GLY A 108 -7.39 12.24 -18.13
N HIS A 109 -6.51 11.86 -17.20
CA HIS A 109 -6.56 12.33 -15.82
C HIS A 109 -5.83 13.67 -15.66
N PRO A 110 -6.34 14.59 -14.82
CA PRO A 110 -5.65 15.84 -14.51
C PRO A 110 -4.34 15.59 -13.74
N VAL A 111 -3.41 16.52 -13.83
CA VAL A 111 -2.13 16.50 -13.12
C VAL A 111 -2.21 17.40 -11.90
N TYR A 112 -1.86 16.85 -10.74
CA TYR A 112 -1.86 17.53 -9.47
C TYR A 112 -0.45 17.63 -8.90
N ALA A 113 -0.14 18.70 -8.18
CA ALA A 113 1.05 18.79 -7.35
C ALA A 113 0.63 18.81 -5.87
N LEU A 114 1.28 17.98 -5.04
CA LEU A 114 1.14 18.00 -3.59
C LEU A 114 2.38 18.68 -3.00
N PHE A 115 2.20 19.87 -2.44
CA PHE A 115 3.27 20.67 -1.88
C PHE A 115 3.05 20.87 -0.38
N MET A 116 3.99 20.39 0.41
CA MET A 116 3.97 20.44 1.88
C MET A 116 5.21 21.19 2.37
N GLY A 117 5.03 22.16 3.26
CA GLY A 117 6.14 22.93 3.80
C GLY A 117 5.68 24.10 4.67
N ASN A 118 6.54 25.08 4.87
CA ASN A 118 6.22 26.31 5.56
C ASN A 118 6.69 27.51 4.73
N GLY A 119 5.81 28.49 4.52
CA GLY A 119 6.10 29.69 3.72
C GLY A 119 6.26 29.40 2.22
N ILE A 120 5.58 28.37 1.70
CA ILE A 120 5.80 27.82 0.35
C ILE A 120 4.85 28.40 -0.72
N ASN A 121 3.96 29.30 -0.37
CA ASN A 121 2.92 29.79 -1.27
C ASN A 121 3.46 30.41 -2.58
N ALA A 122 4.55 31.16 -2.52
CA ALA A 122 5.16 31.76 -3.72
C ALA A 122 5.68 30.67 -4.69
N ALA A 123 6.38 29.67 -4.18
CA ALA A 123 6.86 28.54 -4.98
C ALA A 123 5.71 27.67 -5.51
N ALA A 124 4.61 27.57 -4.76
CA ALA A 124 3.41 26.85 -5.23
C ALA A 124 2.76 27.55 -6.43
N HIS A 125 2.73 28.88 -6.45
CA HIS A 125 2.26 29.64 -7.61
C HIS A 125 3.15 29.44 -8.83
N GLU A 126 4.47 29.36 -8.65
CA GLU A 126 5.40 29.11 -9.74
C GLU A 126 5.15 27.75 -10.41
N LEU A 127 4.77 26.71 -9.62
CA LEU A 127 4.48 25.38 -10.16
C LEU A 127 3.33 25.37 -11.18
N LEU A 128 2.40 26.31 -11.11
CA LEU A 128 1.30 26.40 -12.09
C LEU A 128 1.80 26.68 -13.51
N HIS A 129 2.99 27.22 -13.69
CA HIS A 129 3.61 27.43 -15.00
C HIS A 129 4.15 26.13 -15.63
N TYR A 130 4.19 25.03 -14.88
CA TYR A 130 4.69 23.72 -15.34
C TYR A 130 3.57 22.74 -15.77
N ASN A 131 2.50 23.27 -16.35
CA ASN A 131 1.36 22.47 -16.84
C ASN A 131 0.70 21.59 -15.76
N VAL A 132 0.57 22.10 -14.55
CA VAL A 132 -0.16 21.48 -13.45
C VAL A 132 -1.59 22.02 -13.44
N ASP A 133 -2.57 21.14 -13.32
CA ASP A 133 -3.98 21.55 -13.28
C ASP A 133 -4.38 22.12 -11.91
N LYS A 134 -3.80 21.58 -10.83
CA LYS A 134 -3.99 22.08 -9.45
C LYS A 134 -2.75 21.83 -8.61
N VAL A 135 -2.44 22.79 -7.72
CA VAL A 135 -1.45 22.63 -6.66
C VAL A 135 -2.18 22.57 -5.32
N PHE A 136 -2.03 21.48 -4.60
CA PHE A 136 -2.53 21.32 -3.24
C PHE A 136 -1.43 21.71 -2.28
N VAL A 137 -1.64 22.79 -1.54
CA VAL A 137 -0.64 23.38 -0.65
C VAL A 137 -1.03 23.10 0.79
N TYR A 138 -0.11 22.50 1.52
CA TYR A 138 -0.19 22.34 2.97
C TYR A 138 0.94 23.17 3.58
N ASP A 139 0.62 24.40 3.96
CA ASP A 139 1.57 25.37 4.50
C ASP A 139 1.35 25.51 6.02
N ALA A 140 2.27 24.98 6.80
CA ALA A 140 2.18 24.98 8.27
C ALA A 140 3.58 24.97 8.90
N PRO A 141 3.76 25.60 10.09
CA PRO A 141 5.04 25.62 10.80
C PRO A 141 5.61 24.22 11.10
N GLU A 142 4.73 23.25 11.35
CA GLU A 142 5.08 21.86 11.64
C GLU A 142 5.73 21.15 10.43
N LEU A 143 5.52 21.69 9.23
CA LEU A 143 6.06 21.20 7.97
C LEU A 143 7.32 21.95 7.54
N ALA A 144 7.84 22.87 8.36
CA ALA A 144 9.05 23.64 8.04
C ALA A 144 10.30 22.76 7.79
N ARG A 145 10.34 21.60 8.44
CA ARG A 145 11.39 20.59 8.25
C ARG A 145 10.74 19.22 8.06
N PHE A 146 11.36 18.39 7.23
CA PHE A 146 10.89 17.03 7.05
C PHE A 146 10.89 16.26 8.37
N GLN A 147 9.71 15.84 8.78
CA GLN A 147 9.46 14.90 9.85
C GLN A 147 8.46 13.87 9.34
N ILE A 148 8.77 12.60 9.53
CA ILE A 148 8.04 11.52 8.88
C ILE A 148 6.54 11.48 9.29
N GLU A 149 6.23 11.71 10.56
CA GLU A 149 4.86 11.61 11.06
C GLU A 149 3.94 12.73 10.55
N PRO A 150 4.27 14.05 10.68
CA PRO A 150 3.44 15.12 10.11
C PRO A 150 3.28 15.01 8.59
N TYR A 151 4.37 14.68 7.89
CA TYR A 151 4.32 14.53 6.44
C TYR A 151 3.44 13.35 6.00
N THR A 152 3.52 12.21 6.71
CA THR A 152 2.65 11.05 6.43
C THR A 152 1.18 11.41 6.67
N ALA A 153 0.87 12.08 7.78
CA ALA A 153 -0.51 12.46 8.10
C ALA A 153 -1.12 13.41 7.04
N VAL A 154 -0.36 14.38 6.56
CA VAL A 154 -0.79 15.29 5.48
C VAL A 154 -0.96 14.52 4.17
N PHE A 155 -0.04 13.64 3.86
CA PHE A 155 -0.09 12.85 2.62
C PHE A 155 -1.31 11.92 2.61
N GLU A 156 -1.59 11.22 3.71
CA GLU A 156 -2.79 10.40 3.88
C GLU A 156 -4.08 11.22 3.75
N ASN A 157 -4.13 12.40 4.38
CA ASN A 157 -5.25 13.32 4.25
C ASN A 157 -5.49 13.72 2.78
N PHE A 158 -4.41 14.06 2.06
CA PHE A 158 -4.47 14.36 0.64
C PHE A 158 -5.04 13.19 -0.17
N ILE A 159 -4.55 11.97 0.07
CA ILE A 159 -5.03 10.77 -0.64
C ILE A 159 -6.52 10.54 -0.40
N GLN A 160 -6.96 10.64 0.86
CA GLN A 160 -8.36 10.41 1.23
C GLN A 160 -9.30 11.47 0.64
N THR A 161 -8.83 12.71 0.56
CA THR A 161 -9.63 13.87 0.10
C THR A 161 -9.68 13.94 -1.42
N VAL A 162 -8.52 13.83 -2.07
CA VAL A 162 -8.36 14.06 -3.53
C VAL A 162 -8.55 12.77 -4.32
N LYS A 163 -8.22 11.63 -3.74
CA LYS A 163 -8.32 10.30 -4.34
C LYS A 163 -7.60 10.21 -5.69
N PRO A 164 -6.29 10.54 -5.75
CA PRO A 164 -5.54 10.44 -6.99
C PRO A 164 -5.43 8.97 -7.44
N SER A 165 -5.52 8.71 -8.73
CA SER A 165 -5.36 7.36 -9.28
C SER A 165 -3.92 6.86 -9.25
N SER A 166 -2.97 7.80 -9.26
CA SER A 166 -1.54 7.52 -9.21
C SER A 166 -0.81 8.67 -8.51
N ILE A 167 0.28 8.35 -7.82
CA ILE A 167 1.15 9.32 -7.18
C ILE A 167 2.58 9.06 -7.59
N LEU A 168 3.27 10.09 -8.07
CA LEU A 168 4.68 10.05 -8.41
C LEU A 168 5.49 10.73 -7.30
N VAL A 169 6.49 10.02 -6.80
CA VAL A 169 7.40 10.50 -5.76
C VAL A 169 8.83 10.33 -6.23
N GLY A 170 9.65 11.36 -6.10
CA GLY A 170 11.06 11.32 -6.45
C GLY A 170 11.84 10.36 -5.54
N ALA A 171 12.83 9.66 -6.07
CA ALA A 171 13.70 8.77 -5.30
C ALA A 171 14.77 9.52 -4.48
N THR A 172 14.41 10.67 -3.93
CA THR A 172 15.23 11.47 -3.02
C THR A 172 15.30 10.84 -1.62
N THR A 173 16.09 11.42 -0.72
CA THR A 173 16.15 10.96 0.67
C THR A 173 14.76 11.05 1.34
N VAL A 174 14.03 12.14 1.12
CA VAL A 174 12.68 12.33 1.66
C VAL A 174 11.69 11.36 1.00
N GLY A 175 11.67 11.31 -0.32
CA GLY A 175 10.71 10.47 -1.04
C GLY A 175 10.84 8.98 -0.73
N ARG A 176 12.07 8.47 -0.58
CA ARG A 176 12.31 7.06 -0.20
C ARG A 176 11.86 6.73 1.22
N GLN A 177 11.82 7.70 2.12
CA GLN A 177 11.31 7.50 3.48
C GLN A 177 9.79 7.66 3.54
N LEU A 178 9.24 8.61 2.79
CA LEU A 178 7.81 8.97 2.86
C LEU A 178 6.93 7.98 2.07
N ALA A 179 7.27 7.65 0.82
CA ALA A 179 6.44 6.83 -0.05
C ALA A 179 6.05 5.45 0.51
N PRO A 180 6.92 4.69 1.19
CA PRO A 180 6.53 3.39 1.76
C PRO A 180 5.71 3.49 3.06
N ARG A 181 5.52 4.68 3.61
CA ARG A 181 4.75 4.91 4.84
C ARG A 181 3.28 5.22 4.58
N VAL A 182 2.94 5.62 3.37
CA VAL A 182 1.62 6.10 2.96
C VAL A 182 0.75 5.04 2.28
#